data_560ae5ba337df95eb994d5a8499dc8de
#
_entry.id   560ae5ba337df95eb994d5a8499dc8de
#
_cell.length_a   1.000
_cell.length_b   1.000
_cell.length_c   1.000
_cell.angle_alpha   90.00
_cell.angle_beta   90.00
_cell.angle_gamma   90.00
#
_symmetry.space_group_name_H-M   'P 1'
#
loop_
_entity.id
_entity.type
_entity.pdbx_description
1 polymer ?
#
loop_
_entity_poly.entity_id
_entity_poly.type
_entity_poly.pdbx_seq_one_letter_code
_entity_poly.pdbx_strand_id
1 'polypeptide(L)'
;MAEQPLADDPSAHRRRLGDDLRRSREALGLTQQQAADQLEWSLSKLIRIENGAHGVSVSDLRSMIGAYRISGQRQVDALMTAARASRAKAWWSPYRDVVPTPFARYLGYEASAVRFRIFHPFLVPGLLQTGEYAAELLKTLPDARRAQLLLELKRERQQRVFAQPGPSFVFVMGEEGLYRWIGGREVMQRQLAYLAEVARRPNTQLRIVPFEAGAYPGMAGPLVLLKLAENGEEVAFLESVGGDELIRDEPATITKYADNFETMVGKSLSRERSETLIRERVEQLGRPEAQGTDSRGAR
;
A
#
# COMPACT_ATOMS: atom_id res chain seq x y z
N MET A 1 18.82 3.24 -10.92
CA MET A 1 18.86 3.61 -9.49
C MET A 1 18.54 2.34 -8.70
N ALA A 2 19.33 2.02 -7.68
CA ALA A 2 19.03 0.86 -6.83
C ALA A 2 17.73 1.10 -6.07
N GLU A 3 16.80 0.16 -6.16
CA GLU A 3 15.57 0.17 -5.39
C GLU A 3 15.93 -0.04 -3.91
N GLN A 4 15.61 0.94 -3.06
CA GLN A 4 15.85 0.83 -1.62
C GLN A 4 14.51 0.72 -0.88
N PRO A 5 14.41 -0.17 0.13
CA PRO A 5 13.19 -0.29 0.94
C PRO A 5 13.01 0.94 1.83
N LEU A 6 11.75 1.19 2.21
CA LEU A 6 11.43 2.13 3.26
C LEU A 6 12.12 1.75 4.58
N ALA A 7 12.29 2.73 5.48
CA ALA A 7 13.01 2.58 6.75
C ALA A 7 12.64 1.29 7.51
N ASP A 8 13.61 0.81 8.27
CA ASP A 8 13.61 -0.42 9.07
C ASP A 8 12.32 -0.59 9.90
N ASP A 9 11.38 -1.41 9.40
CA ASP A 9 10.08 -1.61 10.02
C ASP A 9 10.01 -2.99 10.71
N PRO A 10 9.54 -3.05 11.97
CA PRO A 10 9.46 -4.30 12.72
C PRO A 10 8.64 -5.39 12.03
N SER A 11 7.67 -5.03 11.20
CA SER A 11 6.86 -6.01 10.46
C SER A 11 7.65 -6.61 9.30
N ALA A 12 8.54 -5.84 8.67
CA ALA A 12 9.48 -6.35 7.67
C ALA A 12 10.42 -7.38 8.29
N HIS A 13 10.98 -7.05 9.46
CA HIS A 13 11.83 -8.01 10.20
C HIS A 13 11.08 -9.27 10.58
N ARG A 14 9.82 -9.16 11.02
CA ARG A 14 8.99 -10.34 11.33
C ARG A 14 8.78 -11.23 10.12
N ARG A 15 8.46 -10.65 8.96
CA ARG A 15 8.26 -11.43 7.73
C ARG A 15 9.54 -12.10 7.27
N ARG A 16 10.64 -11.34 7.16
CA ARG A 16 11.95 -11.89 6.79
C ARG A 16 12.35 -13.04 7.70
N LEU A 17 12.21 -12.86 9.01
CA LEU A 17 12.50 -13.90 9.98
C LEU A 17 11.59 -15.14 9.79
N GLY A 18 10.29 -14.93 9.55
CA GLY A 18 9.34 -16.00 9.27
C GLY A 18 9.70 -16.78 7.99
N ASP A 19 10.03 -16.06 6.92
CA ASP A 19 10.43 -16.66 5.64
C ASP A 19 11.76 -17.44 5.76
N ASP A 20 12.73 -16.93 6.53
CA ASP A 20 13.99 -17.63 6.77
C ASP A 20 13.79 -18.92 7.58
N LEU A 21 12.94 -18.87 8.59
CA LEU A 21 12.58 -20.04 9.39
C LEU A 21 11.81 -21.07 8.57
N ARG A 22 10.83 -20.63 7.76
CA ARG A 22 10.08 -21.49 6.84
C ARG A 22 11.00 -22.18 5.85
N ARG A 23 11.91 -21.45 5.20
CA ARG A 23 12.92 -22.04 4.28
C ARG A 23 13.79 -23.10 4.99
N SER A 24 14.20 -22.82 6.21
CA SER A 24 15.00 -23.76 7.00
C SER A 24 14.22 -25.04 7.33
N ARG A 25 12.93 -24.94 7.63
CA ARG A 25 12.04 -26.09 7.84
C ARG A 25 11.88 -26.91 6.55
N GLU A 26 11.58 -26.22 5.44
CA GLU A 26 11.35 -26.86 4.13
C GLU A 26 12.62 -27.58 3.61
N ALA A 27 13.80 -27.02 3.86
CA ALA A 27 15.07 -27.66 3.54
C ALA A 27 15.28 -28.99 4.24
N LEU A 28 14.60 -29.23 5.38
CA LEU A 28 14.57 -30.53 6.07
C LEU A 28 13.43 -31.44 5.62
N GLY A 29 12.62 -31.02 4.63
CA GLY A 29 11.44 -31.74 4.18
C GLY A 29 10.29 -31.82 5.19
N LEU A 30 10.31 -30.99 6.25
CA LEU A 30 9.29 -31.01 7.30
C LEU A 30 8.04 -30.24 6.86
N THR A 31 6.87 -30.85 7.06
CA THR A 31 5.59 -30.13 7.00
C THR A 31 5.45 -29.21 8.22
N GLN A 32 4.57 -28.21 8.15
CA GLN A 32 4.26 -27.35 9.29
C GLN A 32 3.75 -28.16 10.51
N GLN A 33 2.93 -29.18 10.27
CA GLN A 33 2.43 -30.03 11.35
C GLN A 33 3.58 -30.78 12.03
N GLN A 34 4.45 -31.45 11.27
CA GLN A 34 5.60 -32.16 11.81
C GLN A 34 6.55 -31.25 12.62
N ALA A 35 6.78 -30.04 12.12
CA ALA A 35 7.59 -29.07 12.84
C ALA A 35 6.92 -28.57 14.12
N ALA A 36 5.60 -28.33 14.10
CA ALA A 36 4.84 -27.96 15.28
C ALA A 36 4.90 -29.07 16.36
N ASP A 37 4.72 -30.34 15.94
CA ASP A 37 4.80 -31.49 16.83
C ASP A 37 6.20 -31.62 17.46
N GLN A 38 7.28 -31.45 16.68
CA GLN A 38 8.66 -31.46 17.19
C GLN A 38 8.96 -30.34 18.20
N LEU A 39 8.30 -29.20 18.03
CA LEU A 39 8.45 -28.04 18.92
C LEU A 39 7.49 -28.07 20.12
N GLU A 40 6.60 -29.06 20.18
CA GLU A 40 5.50 -29.15 21.15
C GLU A 40 4.60 -27.90 21.11
N TRP A 41 4.35 -27.38 19.92
CA TRP A 41 3.53 -26.19 19.69
C TRP A 41 2.23 -26.50 18.97
N SER A 42 1.26 -25.59 19.10
CA SER A 42 0.10 -25.64 18.21
C SER A 42 0.52 -25.26 16.79
N LEU A 43 -0.08 -25.93 15.79
CA LEU A 43 0.11 -25.60 14.38
C LEU A 43 -0.16 -24.12 14.09
N SER A 44 -1.20 -23.53 14.71
CA SER A 44 -1.55 -22.14 14.57
C SER A 44 -0.46 -21.19 15.07
N LYS A 45 0.31 -21.55 16.12
CA LYS A 45 1.45 -20.75 16.59
C LYS A 45 2.55 -20.73 15.53
N LEU A 46 2.90 -21.89 15.01
CA LEU A 46 3.96 -22.02 13.99
C LEU A 46 3.59 -21.24 12.72
N ILE A 47 2.38 -21.43 12.20
CA ILE A 47 1.89 -20.73 11.01
C ILE A 47 1.99 -19.21 11.20
N ARG A 48 1.55 -18.68 12.35
CA ARG A 48 1.63 -17.23 12.63
C ARG A 48 3.04 -16.68 12.69
N ILE A 49 4.01 -17.48 13.16
CA ILE A 49 5.42 -17.10 13.19
C ILE A 49 5.98 -17.11 11.76
N GLU A 50 5.80 -18.19 11.01
CA GLU A 50 6.30 -18.31 9.63
C GLU A 50 5.68 -17.28 8.68
N ASN A 51 4.43 -16.88 8.90
CA ASN A 51 3.79 -15.81 8.12
C ASN A 51 4.13 -14.39 8.63
N GLY A 52 4.99 -14.24 9.63
CA GLY A 52 5.37 -12.95 10.18
C GLY A 52 4.22 -12.19 10.88
N ALA A 53 3.10 -12.87 11.15
CA ALA A 53 1.94 -12.27 11.82
C ALA A 53 2.20 -12.05 13.32
N HIS A 54 3.14 -12.81 13.91
CA HIS A 54 3.56 -12.67 15.31
C HIS A 54 5.09 -12.63 15.39
N GLY A 55 5.59 -11.80 16.30
CA GLY A 55 7.01 -11.83 16.65
C GLY A 55 7.38 -13.15 17.36
N VAL A 56 8.57 -13.65 17.12
CA VAL A 56 9.10 -14.82 17.81
C VAL A 56 9.86 -14.39 19.07
N SER A 57 9.67 -15.08 20.20
CA SER A 57 10.45 -14.86 21.38
C SER A 57 11.88 -15.40 21.18
N VAL A 58 12.86 -14.91 21.97
CA VAL A 58 14.24 -15.43 21.89
C VAL A 58 14.29 -16.91 22.28
N SER A 59 13.47 -17.35 23.23
CA SER A 59 13.35 -18.76 23.59
C SER A 59 12.76 -19.60 22.48
N ASP A 60 11.63 -19.14 21.89
CA ASP A 60 11.00 -19.82 20.76
C ASP A 60 11.95 -19.92 19.56
N LEU A 61 12.68 -18.82 19.25
CA LEU A 61 13.66 -18.82 18.17
C LEU A 61 14.79 -19.83 18.41
N ARG A 62 15.29 -19.94 19.63
CA ARG A 62 16.31 -20.96 19.98
C ARG A 62 15.78 -22.38 19.79
N SER A 63 14.54 -22.63 20.19
CA SER A 63 13.88 -23.95 19.95
C SER A 63 13.80 -24.26 18.46
N MET A 64 13.38 -23.27 17.63
CA MET A 64 13.32 -23.45 16.17
C MET A 64 14.71 -23.65 15.56
N ILE A 65 15.73 -22.90 15.99
CA ILE A 65 17.12 -23.07 15.54
C ILE A 65 17.60 -24.49 15.80
N GLY A 66 17.31 -25.04 16.99
CA GLY A 66 17.65 -26.42 17.35
C GLY A 66 16.89 -27.44 16.51
N ALA A 67 15.57 -27.33 16.42
CA ALA A 67 14.70 -28.22 15.64
C ALA A 67 15.05 -28.23 14.14
N TYR A 68 15.36 -27.05 13.59
CA TYR A 68 15.70 -26.89 12.17
C TYR A 68 17.20 -27.08 11.88
N ARG A 69 18.00 -27.49 12.89
CA ARG A 69 19.43 -27.78 12.77
C ARG A 69 20.23 -26.65 12.15
N ILE A 70 19.86 -25.41 12.45
CA ILE A 70 20.57 -24.22 11.98
C ILE A 70 21.87 -24.07 12.79
N SER A 71 23.03 -24.36 12.19
CA SER A 71 24.32 -24.40 12.88
C SER A 71 25.29 -23.31 12.47
N GLY A 72 25.03 -22.57 11.39
CA GLY A 72 25.90 -21.49 10.93
C GLY A 72 25.86 -20.28 11.87
N GLN A 73 26.94 -19.93 12.55
CA GLN A 73 27.01 -18.84 13.52
C GLN A 73 26.48 -17.51 12.91
N ARG A 74 26.88 -17.16 11.68
CA ARG A 74 26.41 -15.97 10.98
C ARG A 74 24.89 -15.98 10.77
N GLN A 75 24.32 -17.14 10.43
CA GLN A 75 22.89 -17.29 10.24
C GLN A 75 22.13 -17.17 11.57
N VAL A 76 22.63 -17.79 12.62
CA VAL A 76 22.05 -17.68 13.97
C VAL A 76 22.06 -16.23 14.45
N ASP A 77 23.18 -15.51 14.29
CA ASP A 77 23.30 -14.12 14.70
C ASP A 77 22.35 -13.20 13.90
N ALA A 78 22.19 -13.45 12.61
CA ALA A 78 21.25 -12.72 11.75
C ALA A 78 19.80 -12.94 12.20
N LEU A 79 19.39 -14.20 12.47
CA LEU A 79 18.06 -14.54 12.97
C LEU A 79 17.79 -13.91 14.34
N MET A 80 18.77 -13.93 15.24
CA MET A 80 18.67 -13.32 16.57
C MET A 80 18.53 -11.79 16.48
N THR A 81 19.25 -11.16 15.58
CA THR A 81 19.16 -9.72 15.32
C THR A 81 17.79 -9.36 14.75
N ALA A 82 17.31 -10.10 13.74
CA ALA A 82 15.99 -9.93 13.16
C ALA A 82 14.87 -10.13 14.21
N ALA A 83 15.01 -11.12 15.10
CA ALA A 83 14.05 -11.34 16.17
C ALA A 83 13.98 -10.18 17.17
N ARG A 84 15.10 -9.56 17.50
CA ARG A 84 15.12 -8.36 18.36
C ARG A 84 14.47 -7.16 17.67
N ALA A 85 14.82 -6.89 16.41
CA ALA A 85 14.26 -5.82 15.62
C ALA A 85 12.74 -6.00 15.42
N SER A 86 12.27 -7.24 15.24
CA SER A 86 10.86 -7.59 15.08
C SER A 86 9.97 -7.26 16.28
N ARG A 87 10.56 -7.05 17.48
CA ARG A 87 9.84 -6.75 18.72
C ARG A 87 9.49 -5.28 18.91
N ALA A 88 10.10 -4.39 18.15
CA ALA A 88 9.75 -2.98 18.20
C ALA A 88 8.26 -2.78 17.85
N LYS A 89 7.69 -1.69 18.32
CA LYS A 89 6.31 -1.33 17.95
C LYS A 89 6.32 -0.82 16.51
N ALA A 90 5.39 -1.30 15.70
CA ALA A 90 5.18 -0.73 14.37
C ALA A 90 4.79 0.75 14.49
N TRP A 91 5.20 1.57 13.52
CA TRP A 91 4.96 3.00 13.54
C TRP A 91 3.47 3.37 13.60
N TRP A 92 2.60 2.53 13.04
CA TRP A 92 1.14 2.73 13.10
C TRP A 92 0.48 2.24 14.40
N SER A 93 1.26 1.73 15.36
CA SER A 93 0.71 1.22 16.64
C SER A 93 -0.18 2.23 17.39
N PRO A 94 0.07 3.56 17.35
CA PRO A 94 -0.83 4.54 17.96
C PRO A 94 -2.23 4.57 17.32
N TYR A 95 -2.37 4.10 16.08
CA TYR A 95 -3.61 4.15 15.30
C TYR A 95 -4.35 2.80 15.25
N ARG A 96 -3.87 1.78 15.97
CA ARG A 96 -4.39 0.40 15.90
C ARG A 96 -5.90 0.28 16.15
N ASP A 97 -6.47 1.16 16.97
CA ASP A 97 -7.88 1.10 17.36
C ASP A 97 -8.82 1.65 16.25
N VAL A 98 -8.26 2.38 15.28
CA VAL A 98 -9.01 2.96 14.16
C VAL A 98 -8.66 2.31 12.82
N VAL A 99 -7.63 1.47 12.77
CA VAL A 99 -7.13 0.81 11.56
C VAL A 99 -7.64 -0.64 11.49
N PRO A 100 -8.40 -1.04 10.45
CA PRO A 100 -8.80 -2.44 10.27
C PRO A 100 -7.60 -3.37 10.14
N THR A 101 -7.75 -4.61 10.59
CA THR A 101 -6.65 -5.61 10.58
C THR A 101 -6.03 -5.83 9.19
N PRO A 102 -6.79 -5.93 8.08
CA PRO A 102 -6.19 -6.07 6.75
C PRO A 102 -5.33 -4.88 6.37
N PHE A 103 -5.79 -3.65 6.67
CA PHE A 103 -5.03 -2.44 6.40
C PHE A 103 -3.77 -2.31 7.28
N ALA A 104 -3.85 -2.70 8.56
CA ALA A 104 -2.67 -2.76 9.44
C ALA A 104 -1.59 -3.72 8.89
N ARG A 105 -2.00 -4.87 8.35
CA ARG A 105 -1.10 -5.82 7.66
C ARG A 105 -0.51 -5.21 6.39
N TYR A 106 -1.34 -4.53 5.60
CA TYR A 106 -0.91 -3.81 4.41
C TYR A 106 0.18 -2.77 4.73
N LEU A 107 0.01 -1.93 5.78
CA LEU A 107 1.03 -0.98 6.22
C LEU A 107 2.38 -1.66 6.52
N GLY A 108 2.34 -2.89 7.04
CA GLY A 108 3.54 -3.70 7.25
C GLY A 108 4.23 -4.11 5.96
N TYR A 109 3.48 -4.47 4.92
CA TYR A 109 4.04 -4.80 3.60
C TYR A 109 4.53 -3.55 2.88
N GLU A 110 3.79 -2.46 2.99
CA GLU A 110 4.15 -1.17 2.43
C GLU A 110 5.54 -0.72 2.89
N ALA A 111 5.85 -0.90 4.18
CA ALA A 111 7.16 -0.56 4.75
C ALA A 111 8.35 -1.33 4.15
N SER A 112 8.11 -2.47 3.51
CA SER A 112 9.14 -3.30 2.86
C SER A 112 9.12 -3.18 1.34
N ALA A 113 8.17 -2.44 0.78
CA ALA A 113 7.98 -2.40 -0.66
C ALA A 113 9.06 -1.54 -1.34
N VAL A 114 9.58 -2.02 -2.44
CA VAL A 114 10.51 -1.30 -3.34
C VAL A 114 9.81 -0.78 -4.59
N ARG A 115 8.64 -1.35 -4.91
CA ARG A 115 7.82 -0.88 -6.04
C ARG A 115 6.35 -0.93 -5.67
N PHE A 116 5.65 0.16 -6.00
CA PHE A 116 4.23 0.35 -5.82
C PHE A 116 3.55 0.45 -7.17
N ARG A 117 2.51 -0.35 -7.40
CA ARG A 117 1.58 -0.24 -8.52
C ARG A 117 0.20 -0.02 -7.93
N ILE A 118 -0.35 1.17 -8.10
CA ILE A 118 -1.58 1.60 -7.44
C ILE A 118 -2.58 2.05 -8.48
N PHE A 119 -3.76 1.45 -8.45
CA PHE A 119 -4.88 1.83 -9.27
C PHE A 119 -6.06 2.29 -8.41
N HIS A 120 -6.70 3.39 -8.81
CA HIS A 120 -7.98 3.84 -8.23
C HIS A 120 -8.92 4.36 -9.31
N PRO A 121 -10.12 3.75 -9.50
CA PRO A 121 -11.01 4.14 -10.59
C PRO A 121 -11.66 5.52 -10.41
N PHE A 122 -12.06 5.91 -9.19
CA PHE A 122 -12.98 7.03 -8.97
C PHE A 122 -12.40 8.20 -8.17
N LEU A 123 -11.36 7.97 -7.39
CA LEU A 123 -10.78 8.97 -6.51
C LEU A 123 -9.27 9.11 -6.77
N VAL A 124 -8.71 10.18 -6.26
CA VAL A 124 -7.25 10.29 -6.15
C VAL A 124 -6.72 9.18 -5.24
N PRO A 125 -5.70 8.40 -5.66
CA PRO A 125 -5.10 7.36 -4.83
C PRO A 125 -4.69 7.89 -3.45
N GLY A 126 -4.90 7.08 -2.40
CA GLY A 126 -4.73 7.51 -1.01
C GLY A 126 -3.38 8.15 -0.68
N LEU A 127 -2.28 7.66 -1.29
CA LEU A 127 -0.93 8.24 -1.13
C LEU A 127 -0.76 9.61 -1.83
N LEU A 128 -1.63 9.94 -2.79
CA LEU A 128 -1.58 11.20 -3.54
C LEU A 128 -2.60 12.24 -3.07
N GLN A 129 -3.39 11.94 -2.03
CA GLN A 129 -4.36 12.89 -1.50
C GLN A 129 -3.68 13.97 -0.65
N THR A 130 -4.00 15.24 -0.91
CA THR A 130 -3.65 16.35 0.01
C THR A 130 -4.40 16.20 1.33
N GLY A 131 -3.89 16.85 2.39
CA GLY A 131 -4.55 16.81 3.70
C GLY A 131 -5.98 17.35 3.68
N GLU A 132 -6.25 18.37 2.86
CA GLU A 132 -7.59 18.95 2.71
C GLU A 132 -8.55 18.00 1.99
N TYR A 133 -8.11 17.43 0.87
CA TYR A 133 -8.91 16.43 0.13
C TYR A 133 -9.23 15.22 1.00
N ALA A 134 -8.22 14.71 1.73
CA ALA A 134 -8.41 13.60 2.65
C ALA A 134 -9.37 13.92 3.80
N ALA A 135 -9.27 15.13 4.36
CA ALA A 135 -10.18 15.58 5.42
C ALA A 135 -11.63 15.62 4.94
N GLU A 136 -11.88 16.09 3.70
CA GLU A 136 -13.24 16.09 3.14
C GLU A 136 -13.82 14.68 2.98
N LEU A 137 -13.01 13.72 2.51
CA LEU A 137 -13.44 12.32 2.45
C LEU A 137 -13.76 11.76 3.85
N LEU A 138 -12.94 12.08 4.84
CA LEU A 138 -13.11 11.57 6.19
C LEU A 138 -14.28 12.21 6.96
N LYS A 139 -14.83 13.35 6.52
CA LYS A 139 -16.07 13.94 7.05
C LYS A 139 -17.30 13.02 6.89
N THR A 140 -17.25 12.07 5.96
CA THR A 140 -18.31 11.07 5.80
C THR A 140 -18.38 10.06 6.95
N LEU A 141 -17.35 9.99 7.79
CA LEU A 141 -17.32 9.12 8.96
C LEU A 141 -18.11 9.75 10.12
N PRO A 142 -18.91 8.96 10.86
CA PRO A 142 -19.72 9.47 11.96
C PRO A 142 -18.88 9.88 13.19
N ASP A 143 -17.68 9.32 13.34
CA ASP A 143 -16.80 9.58 14.48
C ASP A 143 -15.68 10.56 14.08
N ALA A 144 -15.79 11.80 14.55
CA ALA A 144 -14.82 12.86 14.30
C ALA A 144 -13.42 12.56 14.87
N ARG A 145 -13.34 11.87 16.02
CA ARG A 145 -12.04 11.46 16.61
C ARG A 145 -11.37 10.42 15.74
N ARG A 146 -12.13 9.45 15.26
CA ARG A 146 -11.61 8.45 14.31
C ARG A 146 -11.14 9.11 13.01
N ALA A 147 -11.92 10.03 12.47
CA ALA A 147 -11.55 10.79 11.27
C ALA A 147 -10.21 11.55 11.46
N GLN A 148 -10.03 12.20 12.63
CA GLN A 148 -8.79 12.91 12.96
C GLN A 148 -7.58 11.96 13.01
N LEU A 149 -7.68 10.83 13.70
CA LEU A 149 -6.61 9.83 13.80
C LEU A 149 -6.25 9.23 12.43
N LEU A 150 -7.24 8.98 11.58
CA LEU A 150 -7.00 8.50 10.21
C LEU A 150 -6.32 9.56 9.34
N LEU A 151 -6.61 10.85 9.55
CA LEU A 151 -5.92 11.93 8.85
C LEU A 151 -4.45 12.05 9.29
N GLU A 152 -4.17 11.90 10.57
CA GLU A 152 -2.81 11.88 11.13
C GLU A 152 -2.02 10.69 10.59
N LEU A 153 -2.60 9.48 10.65
CA LEU A 153 -2.02 8.27 10.05
C LEU A 153 -1.67 8.48 8.58
N LYS A 154 -2.59 9.07 7.80
CA LYS A 154 -2.39 9.32 6.37
C LYS A 154 -1.19 10.25 6.13
N ARG A 155 -1.05 11.32 6.90
CA ARG A 155 0.08 12.27 6.80
C ARG A 155 1.41 11.58 7.13
N GLU A 156 1.45 10.83 8.24
CA GLU A 156 2.66 10.09 8.64
C GLU A 156 3.03 9.03 7.60
N ARG A 157 2.04 8.31 7.07
CA ARG A 157 2.23 7.34 5.99
C ARG A 157 2.85 7.97 4.76
N GLN A 158 2.33 9.10 4.28
CA GLN A 158 2.88 9.80 3.13
C GLN A 158 4.33 10.26 3.35
N GLN A 159 4.64 10.82 4.53
CA GLN A 159 6.00 11.22 4.88
C GLN A 159 6.98 10.06 4.82
N ARG A 160 6.57 8.88 5.31
CA ARG A 160 7.40 7.67 5.30
C ARG A 160 7.59 7.12 3.88
N VAL A 161 6.48 6.95 3.15
CA VAL A 161 6.50 6.33 1.81
C VAL A 161 7.24 7.19 0.78
N PHE A 162 7.18 8.52 0.90
CA PHE A 162 7.88 9.44 0.00
C PHE A 162 9.24 9.92 0.52
N ALA A 163 9.74 9.38 1.65
CA ALA A 163 11.10 9.67 2.11
C ALA A 163 12.14 9.23 1.06
N GLN A 164 13.23 10.01 0.93
CA GLN A 164 14.29 9.73 -0.03
C GLN A 164 15.54 9.13 0.67
N PRO A 165 16.22 8.14 0.06
CA PRO A 165 15.85 7.42 -1.17
C PRO A 165 14.63 6.52 -0.93
N GLY A 166 13.74 6.40 -1.91
CA GLY A 166 12.46 5.70 -1.76
C GLY A 166 12.15 4.73 -2.90
N PRO A 167 11.02 4.03 -2.79
CA PRO A 167 10.55 3.08 -3.78
C PRO A 167 10.16 3.74 -5.12
N SER A 168 9.93 2.91 -6.13
CA SER A 168 9.35 3.34 -7.40
C SER A 168 7.83 3.24 -7.39
N PHE A 169 7.16 4.15 -8.10
CA PHE A 169 5.69 4.24 -8.11
C PHE A 169 5.15 4.25 -9.54
N VAL A 170 4.10 3.47 -9.75
CA VAL A 170 3.21 3.58 -10.91
C VAL A 170 1.80 3.78 -10.40
N PHE A 171 1.29 4.99 -10.53
CA PHE A 171 -0.11 5.32 -10.23
C PHE A 171 -0.90 5.33 -11.53
N VAL A 172 -2.01 4.62 -11.53
CA VAL A 172 -3.03 4.68 -12.58
C VAL A 172 -4.34 5.08 -11.92
N MET A 173 -5.02 6.08 -12.46
CA MET A 173 -6.33 6.49 -11.95
C MET A 173 -7.30 6.74 -13.08
N GLY A 174 -8.59 6.51 -12.83
CA GLY A 174 -9.63 6.89 -13.77
C GLY A 174 -9.74 8.42 -13.89
N GLU A 175 -10.09 8.88 -15.06
CA GLU A 175 -10.32 10.31 -15.33
C GLU A 175 -11.40 10.91 -14.42
N GLU A 176 -12.36 10.09 -13.94
CA GLU A 176 -13.41 10.47 -12.99
C GLU A 176 -12.85 11.17 -11.75
N GLY A 177 -11.66 10.74 -11.27
CA GLY A 177 -10.99 11.33 -10.12
C GLY A 177 -10.57 12.78 -10.32
N LEU A 178 -10.47 13.27 -11.58
CA LEU A 178 -10.16 14.66 -11.90
C LEU A 178 -11.41 15.57 -11.88
N TYR A 179 -12.59 14.99 -11.96
CA TYR A 179 -13.85 15.73 -12.11
C TYR A 179 -14.77 15.69 -10.90
N ARG A 180 -14.57 14.74 -9.99
CA ARG A 180 -15.37 14.64 -8.77
C ARG A 180 -14.93 15.70 -7.75
N TRP A 181 -15.79 16.64 -7.46
CA TRP A 181 -15.50 17.77 -6.56
C TRP A 181 -15.55 17.33 -5.09
N ILE A 182 -14.43 16.87 -4.59
CA ILE A 182 -14.23 16.57 -3.17
C ILE A 182 -13.76 17.85 -2.46
N GLY A 183 -14.54 18.35 -1.51
CA GLY A 183 -14.25 19.59 -0.79
C GLY A 183 -14.44 20.87 -1.60
N GLY A 184 -15.11 20.77 -2.77
CA GLY A 184 -15.36 21.91 -3.63
C GLY A 184 -14.20 22.27 -4.55
N ARG A 185 -14.40 23.35 -5.29
CA ARG A 185 -13.51 23.79 -6.38
C ARG A 185 -12.07 24.07 -5.95
N GLU A 186 -11.90 24.80 -4.86
CA GLU A 186 -10.58 25.20 -4.38
C GLU A 186 -9.76 24.03 -3.86
N VAL A 187 -10.39 23.12 -3.10
CA VAL A 187 -9.70 21.91 -2.62
C VAL A 187 -9.27 21.04 -3.80
N MET A 188 -10.16 20.88 -4.80
CA MET A 188 -9.82 20.14 -6.01
C MET A 188 -8.69 20.79 -6.80
N GLN A 189 -8.69 22.12 -6.96
CA GLN A 189 -7.62 22.83 -7.66
C GLN A 189 -6.26 22.56 -6.99
N ARG A 190 -6.16 22.69 -5.65
CA ARG A 190 -4.93 22.38 -4.91
C ARG A 190 -4.53 20.92 -5.00
N GLN A 191 -5.51 20.02 -4.96
CA GLN A 191 -5.27 18.58 -5.12
C GLN A 191 -4.68 18.26 -6.49
N LEU A 192 -5.25 18.80 -7.57
CA LEU A 192 -4.77 18.55 -8.93
C LEU A 192 -3.41 19.23 -9.19
N ALA A 193 -3.16 20.42 -8.62
CA ALA A 193 -1.85 21.06 -8.66
C ALA A 193 -0.78 20.16 -8.02
N TYR A 194 -1.09 19.55 -6.86
CA TYR A 194 -0.20 18.59 -6.21
C TYR A 194 0.03 17.33 -7.08
N LEU A 195 -0.99 16.81 -7.77
CA LEU A 195 -0.82 15.69 -8.72
C LEU A 195 0.15 16.06 -9.86
N ALA A 196 0.06 17.28 -10.40
CA ALA A 196 0.97 17.76 -11.43
C ALA A 196 2.44 17.85 -10.93
N GLU A 197 2.65 18.20 -9.67
CA GLU A 197 3.99 18.18 -9.05
C GLU A 197 4.52 16.75 -8.89
N VAL A 198 3.69 15.83 -8.38
CA VAL A 198 4.05 14.42 -8.18
C VAL A 198 4.38 13.73 -9.49
N ALA A 199 3.63 14.02 -10.57
CA ALA A 199 3.86 13.44 -11.90
C ALA A 199 5.27 13.72 -12.45
N ARG A 200 5.95 14.77 -11.98
CA ARG A 200 7.32 15.13 -12.38
C ARG A 200 8.42 14.41 -11.63
N ARG A 201 8.11 13.73 -10.52
CA ARG A 201 9.11 13.03 -9.72
C ARG A 201 9.75 11.90 -10.53
N PRO A 202 11.08 11.71 -10.47
CA PRO A 202 11.79 10.75 -11.34
C PRO A 202 11.43 9.29 -11.05
N ASN A 203 11.04 8.97 -9.80
CA ASN A 203 10.65 7.63 -9.37
C ASN A 203 9.13 7.39 -9.46
N THR A 204 8.38 8.29 -10.09
CA THR A 204 6.92 8.23 -10.14
C THR A 204 6.42 8.30 -11.58
N GLN A 205 5.52 7.42 -11.93
CA GLN A 205 4.69 7.50 -13.12
C GLN A 205 3.23 7.70 -12.66
N LEU A 206 2.60 8.77 -13.13
CA LEU A 206 1.17 9.02 -12.93
C LEU A 206 0.49 8.98 -14.29
N ARG A 207 -0.51 8.11 -14.43
CA ARG A 207 -1.22 7.86 -15.68
C ARG A 207 -2.72 7.91 -15.45
N ILE A 208 -3.45 8.46 -16.42
CA ILE A 208 -4.91 8.61 -16.39
C ILE A 208 -5.53 7.67 -17.43
N VAL A 209 -6.50 6.87 -17.01
CA VAL A 209 -7.38 6.13 -17.94
C VAL A 209 -8.49 7.06 -18.36
N PRO A 210 -8.52 7.51 -19.63
CA PRO A 210 -9.50 8.48 -20.09
C PRO A 210 -10.89 7.85 -20.25
N PHE A 211 -11.94 8.66 -20.26
CA PHE A 211 -13.32 8.20 -20.47
C PHE A 211 -13.50 7.42 -21.79
N GLU A 212 -12.75 7.80 -22.84
CA GLU A 212 -12.80 7.15 -24.15
C GLU A 212 -12.20 5.73 -24.14
N ALA A 213 -11.48 5.34 -23.09
CA ALA A 213 -10.98 3.98 -22.96
C ALA A 213 -12.10 2.94 -22.82
N GLY A 214 -13.31 3.40 -22.47
CA GLY A 214 -14.48 2.55 -22.27
C GLY A 214 -14.28 1.58 -21.11
N ALA A 215 -14.75 0.35 -21.26
CA ALA A 215 -14.61 -0.67 -20.21
C ALA A 215 -13.18 -1.23 -20.12
N TYR A 216 -12.72 -1.45 -18.88
CA TYR A 216 -11.41 -2.05 -18.60
C TYR A 216 -11.44 -2.86 -17.25
N PRO A 217 -10.51 -3.80 -17.01
CA PRO A 217 -10.56 -4.75 -15.86
C PRO A 217 -10.41 -3.99 -14.57
N GLY A 218 -10.25 -2.98 -14.20
CA GLY A 218 -10.08 -2.31 -12.90
C GLY A 218 -11.29 -1.52 -12.42
N MET A 219 -12.37 -1.45 -13.24
CA MET A 219 -13.53 -0.64 -12.88
C MET A 219 -14.26 -1.10 -11.63
N ALA A 220 -14.01 -2.34 -11.18
CA ALA A 220 -14.68 -2.90 -10.00
C ALA A 220 -14.20 -2.31 -8.67
N GLY A 221 -12.98 -1.76 -8.60
CA GLY A 221 -12.46 -1.17 -7.36
C GLY A 221 -10.95 -0.89 -7.37
N PRO A 222 -10.46 -0.28 -6.29
CA PRO A 222 -9.05 0.01 -6.11
C PRO A 222 -8.20 -1.24 -5.97
N LEU A 223 -6.97 -1.17 -6.49
CA LEU A 223 -5.97 -2.23 -6.42
C LEU A 223 -4.60 -1.63 -6.08
N VAL A 224 -3.93 -2.25 -5.13
CA VAL A 224 -2.52 -1.98 -4.85
C VAL A 224 -1.72 -3.27 -5.01
N LEU A 225 -0.62 -3.21 -5.74
CA LEU A 225 0.37 -4.28 -5.84
C LEU A 225 1.69 -3.76 -5.30
N LEU A 226 2.26 -4.47 -4.34
CA LEU A 226 3.53 -4.16 -3.72
C LEU A 226 4.56 -5.23 -4.08
N LYS A 227 5.71 -4.82 -4.61
CA LYS A 227 6.87 -5.70 -4.75
C LYS A 227 7.77 -5.52 -3.53
N LEU A 228 8.07 -6.61 -2.85
CA LEU A 228 8.85 -6.61 -1.62
C LEU A 228 10.36 -6.70 -1.90
N ALA A 229 11.16 -6.06 -1.04
CA ALA A 229 12.61 -6.04 -1.16
C ALA A 229 13.25 -7.40 -0.86
N GLU A 230 12.65 -8.15 0.08
CA GLU A 230 13.29 -9.32 0.68
C GLU A 230 13.50 -10.48 -0.29
N ASN A 231 12.50 -10.74 -1.13
CA ASN A 231 12.49 -11.91 -2.03
C ASN A 231 11.93 -11.61 -3.42
N GLY A 232 11.59 -10.34 -3.69
CA GLY A 232 10.92 -9.95 -4.94
C GLY A 232 9.46 -10.41 -5.04
N GLU A 233 8.90 -10.96 -3.97
CA GLU A 233 7.51 -11.38 -3.87
C GLU A 233 6.58 -10.19 -4.06
N GLU A 234 5.42 -10.45 -4.66
CA GLU A 234 4.36 -9.46 -4.79
C GLU A 234 3.19 -9.80 -3.88
N VAL A 235 2.58 -8.76 -3.34
CA VAL A 235 1.33 -8.84 -2.58
C VAL A 235 0.30 -7.90 -3.20
N ALA A 236 -0.96 -8.33 -3.18
CA ALA A 236 -2.08 -7.51 -3.62
C ALA A 236 -2.92 -7.05 -2.42
N PHE A 237 -3.39 -5.82 -2.48
CA PHE A 237 -4.35 -5.26 -1.53
C PHE A 237 -5.52 -4.65 -2.31
N LEU A 238 -6.72 -5.05 -1.93
CA LEU A 238 -7.98 -4.64 -2.51
C LEU A 238 -8.79 -3.88 -1.47
N GLU A 239 -9.23 -2.69 -1.81
CA GLU A 239 -10.14 -1.92 -0.98
C GLU A 239 -11.58 -2.18 -1.43
N SER A 240 -12.46 -2.55 -0.52
CA SER A 240 -13.88 -2.77 -0.86
C SER A 240 -14.82 -2.34 0.26
N VAL A 241 -16.08 -2.06 -0.10
CA VAL A 241 -17.16 -1.74 0.84
C VAL A 241 -17.44 -2.91 1.80
N GLY A 242 -17.22 -4.14 1.35
CA GLY A 242 -17.40 -5.36 2.15
C GLY A 242 -16.26 -5.67 3.11
N GLY A 243 -15.17 -4.90 3.04
CA GLY A 243 -13.94 -5.08 3.80
C GLY A 243 -12.73 -5.20 2.89
N ASP A 244 -11.60 -4.70 3.38
CA ASP A 244 -10.34 -4.77 2.64
C ASP A 244 -9.77 -6.18 2.66
N GLU A 245 -9.09 -6.57 1.58
CA GLU A 245 -8.46 -7.88 1.43
C GLU A 245 -6.97 -7.74 1.11
N LEU A 246 -6.15 -8.53 1.79
CA LEU A 246 -4.72 -8.65 1.53
C LEU A 246 -4.40 -10.08 1.05
N ILE A 247 -3.95 -10.20 -0.18
CA ILE A 247 -3.62 -11.46 -0.85
C ILE A 247 -2.11 -11.59 -0.94
N ARG A 248 -1.55 -12.66 -0.38
CA ARG A 248 -0.12 -12.95 -0.41
C ARG A 248 0.19 -14.36 -0.92
N ASP A 249 -0.41 -15.38 -0.33
CA ASP A 249 -0.03 -16.77 -0.53
C ASP A 249 -0.76 -17.41 -1.74
N GLU A 250 -1.19 -16.60 -2.71
CA GLU A 250 -1.92 -17.00 -3.90
C GLU A 250 -1.24 -16.48 -5.18
N PRO A 251 -0.10 -17.04 -5.60
CA PRO A 251 0.67 -16.50 -6.73
C PRO A 251 -0.13 -16.36 -8.03
N ALA A 252 -1.01 -17.32 -8.34
CA ALA A 252 -1.85 -17.27 -9.54
C ALA A 252 -2.85 -16.10 -9.50
N THR A 253 -3.44 -15.84 -8.34
CA THR A 253 -4.35 -14.69 -8.12
C THR A 253 -3.60 -13.37 -8.24
N ILE A 254 -2.40 -13.27 -7.65
CA ILE A 254 -1.55 -12.07 -7.72
C ILE A 254 -1.12 -11.82 -9.16
N THR A 255 -0.71 -12.85 -9.92
CA THR A 255 -0.37 -12.73 -11.34
C THR A 255 -1.55 -12.18 -12.14
N LYS A 256 -2.77 -12.67 -11.92
CA LYS A 256 -3.97 -12.15 -12.57
C LYS A 256 -4.21 -10.66 -12.27
N TYR A 257 -4.00 -10.19 -11.05
CA TYR A 257 -4.09 -8.78 -10.72
C TYR A 257 -2.96 -7.95 -11.36
N ALA A 258 -1.76 -8.52 -11.46
CA ALA A 258 -0.64 -7.89 -12.16
C ALA A 258 -0.95 -7.70 -13.65
N ASP A 259 -1.48 -8.72 -14.34
CA ASP A 259 -1.88 -8.66 -15.74
C ASP A 259 -3.01 -7.66 -15.97
N ASN A 260 -3.99 -7.62 -15.06
CA ASN A 260 -5.05 -6.60 -15.08
C ASN A 260 -4.46 -5.19 -14.94
N PHE A 261 -3.48 -4.99 -14.05
CA PHE A 261 -2.83 -3.70 -13.88
C PHE A 261 -2.09 -3.27 -15.15
N GLU A 262 -1.35 -4.16 -15.80
CA GLU A 262 -0.68 -3.86 -17.09
C GLU A 262 -1.69 -3.55 -18.20
N THR A 263 -2.86 -4.20 -18.20
CA THR A 263 -3.96 -3.86 -19.11
C THR A 263 -4.46 -2.44 -18.86
N MET A 264 -4.61 -2.02 -17.60
CA MET A 264 -4.99 -0.64 -17.24
C MET A 264 -3.93 0.38 -17.66
N VAL A 265 -2.64 0.05 -17.49
CA VAL A 265 -1.53 0.86 -18.00
C VAL A 265 -1.61 1.02 -19.52
N GLY A 266 -1.90 -0.06 -20.25
CA GLY A 266 -2.07 -0.05 -21.71
C GLY A 266 -3.26 0.81 -22.18
N LYS A 267 -4.33 0.90 -21.38
CA LYS A 267 -5.52 1.72 -21.64
C LYS A 267 -5.35 3.18 -21.22
N SER A 268 -4.36 3.50 -20.39
CA SER A 268 -4.12 4.84 -19.89
C SER A 268 -3.38 5.72 -20.91
N LEU A 269 -3.53 7.03 -20.78
CA LEU A 269 -2.72 8.02 -21.49
C LEU A 269 -1.24 7.85 -21.15
N SER A 270 -0.34 8.32 -22.03
CA SER A 270 1.09 8.42 -21.69
C SER A 270 1.30 9.33 -20.47
N ARG A 271 2.47 9.26 -19.84
CA ARG A 271 2.85 10.13 -18.72
C ARG A 271 2.66 11.61 -19.09
N GLU A 272 3.15 12.01 -20.24
CA GLU A 272 3.13 13.40 -20.73
C GLU A 272 1.70 13.87 -21.00
N ARG A 273 0.88 13.03 -21.63
CA ARG A 273 -0.53 13.36 -21.90
C ARG A 273 -1.34 13.41 -20.61
N SER A 274 -1.06 12.54 -19.64
CA SER A 274 -1.70 12.57 -18.33
C SER A 274 -1.35 13.85 -17.56
N GLU A 275 -0.07 14.27 -17.59
CA GLU A 275 0.35 15.53 -16.97
C GLU A 275 -0.34 16.73 -17.64
N THR A 276 -0.45 16.74 -18.98
CA THR A 276 -1.15 17.79 -19.71
C THR A 276 -2.62 17.87 -19.29
N LEU A 277 -3.33 16.74 -19.27
CA LEU A 277 -4.74 16.68 -18.87
C LEU A 277 -4.96 17.21 -17.44
N ILE A 278 -4.08 16.83 -16.51
CA ILE A 278 -4.15 17.31 -15.12
C ILE A 278 -3.96 18.82 -15.07
N ARG A 279 -2.99 19.39 -15.80
CA ARG A 279 -2.73 20.84 -15.83
C ARG A 279 -3.90 21.62 -16.45
N GLU A 280 -4.44 21.16 -17.56
CA GLU A 280 -5.62 21.75 -18.18
C GLU A 280 -6.79 21.81 -17.20
N ARG A 281 -6.96 20.74 -16.40
CA ARG A 281 -8.00 20.70 -15.38
C ARG A 281 -7.75 21.68 -14.23
N VAL A 282 -6.49 21.84 -13.79
CA VAL A 282 -6.10 22.88 -12.80
C VAL A 282 -6.45 24.28 -13.31
N GLU A 283 -6.13 24.58 -14.57
CA GLU A 283 -6.41 25.89 -15.18
C GLU A 283 -7.92 26.13 -15.30
N GLN A 284 -8.71 25.11 -15.70
CA GLN A 284 -10.18 25.21 -15.75
C GLN A 284 -10.79 25.53 -14.38
N LEU A 285 -10.27 24.91 -13.33
CA LEU A 285 -10.71 25.17 -11.95
C LEU A 285 -10.21 26.54 -11.44
N GLY A 286 -9.12 27.09 -11.97
CA GLY A 286 -8.61 28.41 -11.60
C GLY A 286 -9.35 29.59 -12.25
N ARG A 287 -10.12 29.37 -13.32
CA ARG A 287 -10.86 30.44 -14.00
C ARG A 287 -12.06 30.86 -13.14
N PRO A 288 -12.32 32.17 -12.94
CA PRO A 288 -13.56 32.61 -12.29
C PRO A 288 -14.77 32.00 -13.02
N GLU A 289 -15.79 31.60 -12.27
CA GLU A 289 -17.08 31.26 -12.89
C GLU A 289 -17.56 32.51 -13.66
N ALA A 290 -17.78 32.36 -14.96
CA ALA A 290 -18.46 33.41 -15.70
C ALA A 290 -19.80 33.65 -14.98
N GLN A 291 -19.98 34.85 -14.44
CA GLN A 291 -21.25 35.27 -13.82
C GLN A 291 -22.37 34.96 -14.82
N GLY A 292 -23.10 33.90 -14.54
CA GLY A 292 -24.28 33.58 -15.31
C GLY A 292 -25.17 34.81 -15.30
N THR A 293 -25.33 35.44 -16.45
CA THR A 293 -26.36 36.44 -16.67
C THR A 293 -27.67 35.75 -16.34
N ASP A 294 -28.19 36.08 -15.16
CA ASP A 294 -29.53 35.71 -14.74
C ASP A 294 -30.55 36.43 -15.66
N SER A 295 -30.81 35.81 -16.82
CA SER A 295 -31.87 36.24 -17.75
C SER A 295 -33.18 35.53 -17.39
N ARG A 296 -33.57 35.57 -16.11
CA ARG A 296 -34.98 35.34 -15.68
C ARG A 296 -35.57 36.65 -15.24
N GLY A 297 -35.65 37.57 -16.19
CA GLY A 297 -36.47 38.74 -16.08
C GLY A 297 -37.63 38.63 -17.07
N ALA A 298 -38.84 38.66 -16.54
CA ALA A 298 -40.09 39.03 -17.19
C ALA A 298 -40.66 38.11 -18.29
N ARG A 299 -41.54 37.19 -17.90
CA ARG A 299 -42.98 37.32 -18.35
C ARG A 299 -43.84 36.38 -17.51
#